data_6e81da9f2b98ab8e729940e103ddd932
#
_entry.id   6e81da9f2b98ab8e729940e103ddd932
#
_cell.length_a   1.000
_cell.length_b   1.000
_cell.length_c   1.000
_cell.angle_alpha   90.00
_cell.angle_beta   90.00
_cell.angle_gamma   90.00
#
_symmetry.space_group_name_H-M   'P 1'
#
loop_
_entity.id
_entity.type
_entity.pdbx_description
1 polymer ?
#
loop_
_entity_poly.entity_id
_entity_poly.type
_entity_poly.pdbx_seq_one_letter_code
_entity_poly.pdbx_strand_id
1 'polypeptide(L)'
;MITQFMAGRDEAQAGTTDLAPSIRWILAGLSLSMLLSSIGTSIANVSLPTLAQAFDASFQQVQWVVIVYLVTITTVIVSVGRLGDMTGRRRLLLVGVFLFTVASVLCGVAPTLWLLIAARAAQGLGAAIMMALTMAFVGETVPKSQVGSAMGLLGTMSAIGTALGPSLGGMLISEFSWRAIFLINLPLGLLIFLLAYRFLPVDRPRQQVDRLGFDHAGTLLLALTLAAYTLAMTIGRGSFGPRNLALLVATLLGAGLFLFAETRAESPLIRLTMFRNPLLSASLIMSALVSTVMMATLVVGPFYLSRTLGLHAALIGLVLSVGPLCAALTGVPAGRLADRLGPQRMTVLGLIGIAAGAFLLSVIPATLGIYGYTAPLIVITVGYALFQTANNTAVMTDTRPEQRGVISGLLNLSRNLGLITGASVMGAVFAAASSTIDITTAPPDAVAIGMRVTFAVAAVLILVALAIAVATYRRELYGWAMAPTAES
;
A
#
# COMPACT_ATOMS: atom_id res chain seq x y z
N MET A 1 -48.56 -0.98 26.99
CA MET A 1 -47.26 -0.51 27.53
C MET A 1 -46.23 -1.64 27.72
N ILE A 2 -46.65 -2.91 27.94
CA ILE A 2 -45.72 -4.07 28.08
C ILE A 2 -45.25 -4.62 26.73
N THR A 3 -46.01 -4.46 25.65
CA THR A 3 -45.66 -4.93 24.32
C THR A 3 -44.65 -4.09 23.60
N GLN A 4 -44.44 -2.80 23.96
CA GLN A 4 -43.38 -1.96 23.43
C GLN A 4 -42.02 -2.17 24.12
N PHE A 5 -42.03 -2.73 25.36
CA PHE A 5 -40.80 -3.04 26.09
C PHE A 5 -40.16 -4.38 25.66
N MET A 6 -40.94 -5.27 25.04
CA MET A 6 -40.42 -6.53 24.49
C MET A 6 -39.83 -6.37 23.07
N ALA A 7 -40.37 -5.48 22.25
CA ALA A 7 -39.81 -5.18 20.94
C ALA A 7 -38.42 -4.52 21.00
N GLY A 8 -38.13 -3.72 22.03
CA GLY A 8 -36.82 -3.10 22.23
C GLY A 8 -35.73 -4.03 22.80
N ARG A 9 -36.09 -5.25 23.19
CA ARG A 9 -35.12 -6.26 23.70
C ARG A 9 -34.59 -7.18 22.64
N ASP A 10 -35.35 -7.39 21.56
CA ASP A 10 -34.93 -8.20 20.41
C ASP A 10 -33.97 -7.45 19.47
N GLU A 11 -33.98 -6.10 19.46
CA GLU A 11 -32.98 -5.29 18.72
C GLU A 11 -31.63 -5.20 19.45
N ALA A 12 -31.55 -5.43 20.76
CA ALA A 12 -30.33 -5.36 21.54
C ALA A 12 -29.51 -6.68 21.54
N GLN A 13 -30.01 -7.77 20.97
CA GLN A 13 -29.32 -9.07 20.83
C GLN A 13 -28.82 -9.36 19.41
N ALA A 14 -28.89 -8.42 18.46
CA ALA A 14 -28.24 -8.54 17.14
C ALA A 14 -26.72 -8.26 17.20
N GLY A 15 -26.06 -8.84 18.16
CA GLY A 15 -24.60 -8.69 18.39
C GLY A 15 -23.77 -9.83 17.78
N THR A 16 -23.98 -10.19 16.53
CA THR A 16 -23.06 -10.79 15.54
C THR A 16 -23.87 -10.94 14.24
N THR A 17 -23.99 -9.85 13.51
CA THR A 17 -24.55 -9.91 12.15
C THR A 17 -23.56 -10.68 11.28
N ASP A 18 -23.76 -11.97 11.19
CA ASP A 18 -23.08 -12.81 10.23
C ASP A 18 -23.30 -12.23 8.83
N LEU A 19 -22.19 -11.91 8.15
CA LEU A 19 -22.24 -11.46 6.75
C LEU A 19 -23.00 -12.50 5.92
N ALA A 20 -23.89 -12.05 5.04
CA ALA A 20 -24.58 -12.92 4.11
C ALA A 20 -23.54 -13.81 3.38
N PRO A 21 -23.83 -15.09 3.12
CA PRO A 21 -22.87 -16.00 2.50
C PRO A 21 -22.24 -15.46 1.21
N SER A 22 -23.01 -14.71 0.41
CA SER A 22 -22.52 -14.05 -0.81
C SER A 22 -21.42 -13.01 -0.50
N ILE A 23 -21.57 -12.21 0.55
CA ILE A 23 -20.58 -11.18 0.94
C ILE A 23 -19.29 -11.84 1.43
N ARG A 24 -19.36 -12.97 2.13
CA ARG A 24 -18.18 -13.72 2.58
C ARG A 24 -17.34 -14.20 1.40
N TRP A 25 -17.97 -14.72 0.34
CA TRP A 25 -17.26 -15.16 -0.87
C TRP A 25 -16.70 -14.00 -1.68
N ILE A 26 -17.40 -12.88 -1.73
CA ILE A 26 -16.88 -11.64 -2.32
C ILE A 26 -15.61 -11.21 -1.58
N LEU A 27 -15.68 -11.09 -0.24
CA LEU A 27 -14.51 -10.71 0.57
C LEU A 27 -13.36 -11.71 0.44
N ALA A 28 -13.63 -13.00 0.33
CA ALA A 28 -12.61 -14.01 0.09
C ALA A 28 -11.89 -13.76 -1.25
N GLY A 29 -12.62 -13.54 -2.33
CA GLY A 29 -12.04 -13.22 -3.64
C GLY A 29 -11.23 -11.92 -3.63
N LEU A 30 -11.74 -10.86 -3.00
CA LEU A 30 -11.07 -9.58 -2.87
C LEU A 30 -9.80 -9.68 -1.98
N SER A 31 -9.88 -10.44 -0.89
CA SER A 31 -8.75 -10.68 0.01
C SER A 31 -7.63 -11.47 -0.66
N LEU A 32 -7.97 -12.50 -1.41
CA LEU A 32 -7.01 -13.26 -2.21
C LEU A 32 -6.40 -12.41 -3.33
N SER A 33 -7.17 -11.49 -3.93
CA SER A 33 -6.64 -10.52 -4.91
C SER A 33 -5.57 -9.63 -4.29
N MET A 34 -5.81 -9.14 -3.06
CA MET A 34 -4.84 -8.32 -2.33
C MET A 34 -3.60 -9.13 -1.93
N LEU A 35 -3.79 -10.35 -1.45
CA LEU A 35 -2.71 -11.30 -1.15
C LEU A 35 -1.82 -11.53 -2.38
N LEU A 36 -2.42 -11.89 -3.52
CA LEU A 36 -1.72 -12.22 -4.75
C LEU A 36 -0.91 -11.04 -5.29
N SER A 37 -1.50 -9.83 -5.30
CA SER A 37 -0.80 -8.61 -5.71
C SER A 37 0.39 -8.30 -4.79
N SER A 38 0.26 -8.54 -3.48
CA SER A 38 1.30 -8.29 -2.49
C SER A 38 2.43 -9.33 -2.55
N ILE A 39 2.11 -10.60 -2.80
CA ILE A 39 3.11 -11.64 -3.10
C ILE A 39 3.89 -11.24 -4.35
N GLY A 40 3.20 -10.83 -5.42
CA GLY A 40 3.84 -10.39 -6.67
C GLY A 40 4.85 -9.26 -6.49
N THR A 41 4.64 -8.38 -5.51
CA THR A 41 5.57 -7.31 -5.15
C THR A 41 6.82 -7.83 -4.43
N SER A 42 6.67 -8.78 -3.51
CA SER A 42 7.73 -9.18 -2.58
C SER A 42 8.55 -10.39 -3.05
N ILE A 43 7.92 -11.36 -3.72
CA ILE A 43 8.54 -12.64 -4.08
C ILE A 43 9.71 -12.50 -5.07
N ALA A 44 9.62 -11.52 -5.99
CA ALA A 44 10.63 -11.29 -7.01
C ALA A 44 11.97 -10.78 -6.44
N ASN A 45 11.95 -10.13 -5.26
CA ASN A 45 13.18 -9.61 -4.65
C ASN A 45 14.17 -10.73 -4.28
N VAL A 46 13.67 -11.87 -3.83
CA VAL A 46 14.50 -13.02 -3.42
C VAL A 46 15.14 -13.70 -4.63
N SER A 47 14.51 -13.61 -5.79
CA SER A 47 14.99 -14.26 -7.02
C SER A 47 16.11 -13.48 -7.73
N LEU A 48 16.38 -12.22 -7.35
CA LEU A 48 17.33 -11.36 -8.09
C LEU A 48 18.72 -11.99 -8.27
N PRO A 49 19.37 -12.60 -7.24
CA PRO A 49 20.66 -13.27 -7.43
C PRO A 49 20.58 -14.45 -8.40
N THR A 50 19.53 -15.27 -8.28
CA THR A 50 19.31 -16.43 -9.17
C THR A 50 19.02 -16.01 -10.61
N LEU A 51 18.26 -14.92 -10.81
CA LEU A 51 18.01 -14.35 -12.13
C LEU A 51 19.26 -13.78 -12.76
N ALA A 52 20.14 -13.13 -11.98
CA ALA A 52 21.43 -12.64 -12.46
C ALA A 52 22.30 -13.79 -13.04
N GLN A 53 22.32 -14.93 -12.36
CA GLN A 53 23.03 -16.14 -12.82
C GLN A 53 22.33 -16.78 -14.01
N ALA A 54 20.98 -16.92 -13.98
CA ALA A 54 20.22 -17.61 -15.01
C ALA A 54 20.23 -16.90 -16.38
N PHE A 55 20.37 -15.57 -16.38
CA PHE A 55 20.37 -14.75 -17.59
C PHE A 55 21.77 -14.15 -17.92
N ASP A 56 22.80 -14.53 -17.17
CA ASP A 56 24.15 -13.94 -17.28
C ASP A 56 24.10 -12.40 -17.33
N ALA A 57 23.35 -11.82 -16.41
CA ALA A 57 23.02 -10.40 -16.40
C ALA A 57 23.55 -9.70 -15.14
N SER A 58 23.87 -8.41 -15.27
CA SER A 58 24.29 -7.61 -14.13
C SER A 58 23.15 -7.44 -13.13
N PHE A 59 23.50 -7.23 -11.87
CA PHE A 59 22.50 -6.97 -10.81
C PHE A 59 21.60 -5.77 -11.15
N GLN A 60 22.12 -4.73 -11.79
CA GLN A 60 21.35 -3.58 -12.23
C GLN A 60 20.29 -3.95 -13.29
N GLN A 61 20.63 -4.87 -14.19
CA GLN A 61 19.68 -5.32 -15.22
C GLN A 61 18.54 -6.15 -14.61
N VAL A 62 18.84 -7.08 -13.69
CA VAL A 62 17.78 -7.90 -13.07
C VAL A 62 16.90 -7.11 -12.10
N GLN A 63 17.40 -6.02 -11.53
CA GLN A 63 16.57 -5.12 -10.70
C GLN A 63 15.35 -4.56 -11.45
N TRP A 64 15.45 -4.41 -12.79
CA TRP A 64 14.32 -3.97 -13.59
C TRP A 64 13.11 -4.90 -13.52
N VAL A 65 13.30 -6.17 -13.17
CA VAL A 65 12.21 -7.13 -12.92
C VAL A 65 11.30 -6.67 -11.79
N VAL A 66 11.87 -6.03 -10.75
CA VAL A 66 11.11 -5.47 -9.62
C VAL A 66 10.66 -4.04 -9.92
N ILE A 67 11.56 -3.21 -10.44
CA ILE A 67 11.31 -1.78 -10.69
C ILE A 67 10.15 -1.60 -11.67
N VAL A 68 10.12 -2.30 -12.80
CA VAL A 68 9.09 -2.12 -13.83
C VAL A 68 7.69 -2.48 -13.30
N TYR A 69 7.59 -3.50 -12.46
CA TYR A 69 6.34 -3.88 -11.81
C TYR A 69 5.82 -2.75 -10.90
N LEU A 70 6.67 -2.18 -10.05
CA LEU A 70 6.33 -1.08 -9.16
C LEU A 70 6.01 0.21 -9.93
N VAL A 71 6.81 0.54 -10.94
CA VAL A 71 6.55 1.70 -11.84
C VAL A 71 5.19 1.55 -12.48
N THR A 72 4.89 0.39 -13.07
CA THR A 72 3.62 0.15 -13.75
C THR A 72 2.44 0.27 -12.77
N ILE A 73 2.51 -0.34 -11.58
CA ILE A 73 1.45 -0.18 -10.58
C ILE A 73 1.26 1.31 -10.26
N THR A 74 2.33 2.01 -9.93
CA THR A 74 2.27 3.39 -9.46
C THR A 74 1.71 4.33 -10.52
N THR A 75 2.10 4.15 -11.78
CA THR A 75 1.71 5.04 -12.88
C THR A 75 0.27 4.88 -13.33
N VAL A 76 -0.29 3.65 -13.28
CA VAL A 76 -1.62 3.39 -13.85
C VAL A 76 -2.74 3.22 -12.82
N ILE A 77 -2.42 3.12 -11.53
CA ILE A 77 -3.40 2.73 -10.49
C ILE A 77 -4.59 3.70 -10.39
N VAL A 78 -4.36 5.00 -10.57
CA VAL A 78 -5.42 6.03 -10.54
C VAL A 78 -6.28 5.97 -11.79
N SER A 79 -5.64 5.86 -12.97
CA SER A 79 -6.33 5.75 -14.26
C SER A 79 -7.19 4.51 -14.34
N VAL A 80 -6.70 3.39 -13.81
CA VAL A 80 -7.46 2.13 -13.68
C VAL A 80 -8.66 2.31 -12.75
N GLY A 81 -8.51 3.02 -11.63
CA GLY A 81 -9.62 3.35 -10.74
C GLY A 81 -10.73 4.11 -11.49
N ARG A 82 -10.35 5.14 -12.25
CA ARG A 82 -11.28 5.90 -13.10
C ARG A 82 -11.93 5.04 -14.18
N LEU A 83 -11.12 4.21 -14.86
CA LEU A 83 -11.62 3.31 -15.88
C LEU A 83 -12.67 2.33 -15.31
N GLY A 84 -12.45 1.79 -14.10
CA GLY A 84 -13.40 0.94 -13.39
C GLY A 84 -14.71 1.65 -13.09
N ASP A 85 -14.64 2.92 -12.71
CA ASP A 85 -15.84 3.74 -12.47
C ASP A 85 -16.65 4.01 -13.76
N MET A 86 -15.99 4.02 -14.92
CA MET A 86 -16.63 4.28 -16.23
C MET A 86 -17.13 3.01 -16.93
N THR A 87 -16.31 1.95 -16.97
CA THR A 87 -16.56 0.75 -17.80
C THR A 87 -17.21 -0.39 -17.05
N GLY A 88 -17.28 -0.31 -15.72
CA GLY A 88 -17.74 -1.36 -14.82
C GLY A 88 -16.60 -2.03 -14.08
N ARG A 89 -16.72 -2.05 -12.76
CA ARG A 89 -15.67 -2.53 -11.87
C ARG A 89 -15.46 -4.04 -11.93
N ARG A 90 -16.55 -4.81 -12.07
CA ARG A 90 -16.49 -6.26 -12.17
C ARG A 90 -15.76 -6.71 -13.42
N ARG A 91 -16.15 -6.15 -14.58
CA ARG A 91 -15.50 -6.49 -15.85
C ARG A 91 -14.01 -6.17 -15.81
N LEU A 92 -13.67 -4.97 -15.33
CA LEU A 92 -12.28 -4.54 -15.26
C LEU A 92 -11.47 -5.38 -14.26
N LEU A 93 -12.04 -5.76 -13.11
CA LEU A 93 -11.36 -6.64 -12.14
C LEU A 93 -11.08 -8.02 -12.74
N LEU A 94 -12.05 -8.60 -13.45
CA LEU A 94 -11.85 -9.89 -14.15
C LEU A 94 -10.74 -9.80 -15.20
N VAL A 95 -10.70 -8.71 -15.99
CA VAL A 95 -9.61 -8.44 -16.93
C VAL A 95 -8.27 -8.31 -16.20
N GLY A 96 -8.23 -7.62 -15.06
CA GLY A 96 -7.02 -7.45 -14.24
C GLY A 96 -6.48 -8.77 -13.71
N VAL A 97 -7.35 -9.62 -13.16
CA VAL A 97 -6.97 -10.95 -12.65
C VAL A 97 -6.50 -11.85 -13.80
N PHE A 98 -7.19 -11.85 -14.94
CA PHE A 98 -6.79 -12.59 -16.12
C PHE A 98 -5.41 -12.14 -16.64
N LEU A 99 -5.22 -10.82 -16.80
CA LEU A 99 -3.96 -10.24 -17.25
C LEU A 99 -2.81 -10.59 -16.30
N PHE A 100 -3.03 -10.45 -14.98
CA PHE A 100 -2.03 -10.81 -13.97
C PHE A 100 -1.63 -12.28 -14.07
N THR A 101 -2.63 -13.17 -14.24
CA THR A 101 -2.42 -14.62 -14.30
C THR A 101 -1.66 -15.02 -15.56
N VAL A 102 -2.07 -14.50 -16.73
CA VAL A 102 -1.38 -14.75 -18.00
C VAL A 102 0.03 -14.18 -17.97
N ALA A 103 0.21 -12.95 -17.49
CA ALA A 103 1.54 -12.35 -17.36
C ALA A 103 2.43 -13.14 -16.40
N SER A 104 1.88 -13.73 -15.34
CA SER A 104 2.62 -14.63 -14.45
C SER A 104 3.13 -15.87 -15.16
N VAL A 105 2.31 -16.47 -16.02
CA VAL A 105 2.76 -17.59 -16.87
C VAL A 105 3.87 -17.14 -17.82
N LEU A 106 3.70 -15.99 -18.49
CA LEU A 106 4.74 -15.44 -19.37
C LEU A 106 6.06 -15.17 -18.63
N CYS A 107 6.00 -14.68 -17.38
CA CYS A 107 7.19 -14.56 -16.54
C CYS A 107 7.86 -15.92 -16.28
N GLY A 108 7.07 -16.95 -15.98
CA GLY A 108 7.58 -18.29 -15.67
C GLY A 108 8.21 -19.00 -16.87
N VAL A 109 7.75 -18.71 -18.10
CA VAL A 109 8.29 -19.30 -19.33
C VAL A 109 9.26 -18.39 -20.08
N ALA A 110 9.60 -17.21 -19.56
CA ALA A 110 10.43 -16.24 -20.23
C ALA A 110 11.83 -16.81 -20.59
N PRO A 111 12.22 -16.82 -21.87
CA PRO A 111 13.53 -17.29 -22.31
C PRO A 111 14.62 -16.22 -22.17
N THR A 112 14.25 -14.95 -22.09
CA THR A 112 15.20 -13.82 -21.97
C THR A 112 14.79 -12.86 -20.87
N LEU A 113 15.76 -12.15 -20.28
CA LEU A 113 15.51 -11.14 -19.24
C LEU A 113 14.57 -10.03 -19.72
N TRP A 114 14.68 -9.58 -20.96
CA TRP A 114 13.85 -8.52 -21.52
C TRP A 114 12.38 -8.93 -21.65
N LEU A 115 12.13 -10.19 -22.03
CA LEU A 115 10.76 -10.71 -22.06
C LEU A 115 10.19 -10.87 -20.65
N LEU A 116 11.02 -11.26 -19.67
CA LEU A 116 10.63 -11.29 -18.25
C LEU A 116 10.27 -9.88 -17.76
N ILE A 117 11.06 -8.86 -18.06
CA ILE A 117 10.78 -7.47 -17.71
C ILE A 117 9.47 -7.00 -18.36
N ALA A 118 9.25 -7.27 -19.65
CA ALA A 118 8.01 -6.92 -20.34
C ALA A 118 6.77 -7.62 -19.71
N ALA A 119 6.90 -8.92 -19.43
CA ALA A 119 5.85 -9.68 -18.74
C ALA A 119 5.57 -9.13 -17.32
N ARG A 120 6.59 -8.68 -16.60
CA ARG A 120 6.45 -8.00 -15.30
C ARG A 120 5.73 -6.67 -15.40
N ALA A 121 5.92 -5.89 -16.47
CA ALA A 121 5.12 -4.70 -16.73
C ALA A 121 3.63 -5.05 -16.91
N ALA A 122 3.32 -6.05 -17.71
CA ALA A 122 1.94 -6.54 -17.90
C ALA A 122 1.34 -7.07 -16.58
N GLN A 123 2.12 -7.81 -15.80
CA GLN A 123 1.71 -8.29 -14.47
C GLN A 123 1.44 -7.12 -13.50
N GLY A 124 2.26 -6.07 -13.54
CA GLY A 124 2.07 -4.84 -12.77
C GLY A 124 0.76 -4.11 -13.13
N LEU A 125 0.39 -4.09 -14.41
CA LEU A 125 -0.90 -3.55 -14.84
C LEU A 125 -2.08 -4.35 -14.26
N GLY A 126 -2.02 -5.69 -14.31
CA GLY A 126 -3.02 -6.55 -13.66
C GLY A 126 -3.11 -6.31 -12.16
N ALA A 127 -1.97 -6.18 -11.48
CA ALA A 127 -1.90 -5.89 -10.05
C ALA A 127 -2.50 -4.53 -9.69
N ALA A 128 -2.23 -3.48 -10.49
CA ALA A 128 -2.83 -2.15 -10.29
C ALA A 128 -4.35 -2.20 -10.37
N ILE A 129 -4.90 -2.95 -11.34
CA ILE A 129 -6.35 -3.17 -11.48
C ILE A 129 -6.91 -3.88 -10.23
N MET A 130 -6.26 -4.95 -9.80
CA MET A 130 -6.68 -5.71 -8.63
C MET A 130 -6.66 -4.85 -7.37
N MET A 131 -5.58 -4.11 -7.11
CA MET A 131 -5.44 -3.28 -5.91
C MET A 131 -6.43 -2.12 -5.87
N ALA A 132 -6.59 -1.37 -6.99
CA ALA A 132 -7.51 -0.25 -7.05
C ALA A 132 -8.97 -0.68 -6.86
N LEU A 133 -9.39 -1.74 -7.55
CA LEU A 133 -10.79 -2.14 -7.54
C LEU A 133 -11.18 -2.95 -6.31
N THR A 134 -10.26 -3.68 -5.69
CA THR A 134 -10.52 -4.44 -4.45
C THR A 134 -11.03 -3.52 -3.34
N MET A 135 -10.35 -2.39 -3.07
CA MET A 135 -10.80 -1.43 -2.06
C MET A 135 -12.13 -0.75 -2.45
N ALA A 136 -12.30 -0.43 -3.75
CA ALA A 136 -13.54 0.16 -4.25
C ALA A 136 -14.74 -0.77 -4.05
N PHE A 137 -14.57 -2.08 -4.29
CA PHE A 137 -15.62 -3.09 -4.07
C PHE A 137 -15.99 -3.25 -2.59
N VAL A 138 -15.03 -3.22 -1.67
CA VAL A 138 -15.33 -3.25 -0.22
C VAL A 138 -16.26 -2.10 0.14
N GLY A 139 -15.95 -0.88 -0.31
CA GLY A 139 -16.80 0.29 -0.07
C GLY A 139 -18.21 0.19 -0.70
N GLU A 140 -18.41 -0.67 -1.72
CA GLU A 140 -19.69 -0.85 -2.40
C GLU A 140 -20.53 -1.99 -1.83
N THR A 141 -19.89 -3.12 -1.47
CA THR A 141 -20.57 -4.37 -1.16
C THR A 141 -20.74 -4.64 0.33
N VAL A 142 -19.92 -4.00 1.16
CA VAL A 142 -19.93 -4.22 2.61
C VAL A 142 -20.77 -3.13 3.31
N PRO A 143 -21.63 -3.49 4.28
CA PRO A 143 -22.35 -2.52 5.10
C PRO A 143 -21.38 -1.51 5.76
N LYS A 144 -21.80 -0.24 5.87
CA LYS A 144 -20.96 0.84 6.43
C LYS A 144 -20.39 0.50 7.82
N SER A 145 -21.16 -0.21 8.66
CA SER A 145 -20.75 -0.66 10.00
C SER A 145 -19.63 -1.71 10.01
N GLN A 146 -19.31 -2.31 8.87
CA GLN A 146 -18.32 -3.39 8.76
C GLN A 146 -17.19 -3.07 7.75
N VAL A 147 -17.19 -1.88 7.17
CA VAL A 147 -16.15 -1.45 6.20
C VAL A 147 -14.77 -1.49 6.85
N GLY A 148 -14.63 -1.07 8.10
CA GLY A 148 -13.37 -1.13 8.83
C GLY A 148 -12.84 -2.56 8.96
N SER A 149 -13.70 -3.51 9.36
CA SER A 149 -13.34 -4.92 9.47
C SER A 149 -12.91 -5.50 8.12
N ALA A 150 -13.61 -5.14 7.04
CA ALA A 150 -13.25 -5.56 5.69
C ALA A 150 -11.93 -4.95 5.20
N MET A 151 -11.70 -3.65 5.45
CA MET A 151 -10.42 -2.99 5.14
C MET A 151 -9.27 -3.58 5.96
N GLY A 152 -9.52 -3.91 7.24
CA GLY A 152 -8.57 -4.63 8.08
C GLY A 152 -8.19 -6.00 7.52
N LEU A 153 -9.18 -6.76 7.00
CA LEU A 153 -8.94 -8.03 6.34
C LEU A 153 -8.08 -7.88 5.08
N LEU A 154 -8.34 -6.86 4.25
CA LEU A 154 -7.49 -6.56 3.08
C LEU A 154 -6.06 -6.20 3.50
N GLY A 155 -5.90 -5.40 4.55
CA GLY A 155 -4.60 -5.06 5.14
C GLY A 155 -3.85 -6.29 5.64
N THR A 156 -4.55 -7.17 6.36
CA THR A 156 -4.03 -8.47 6.82
C THR A 156 -3.53 -9.32 5.65
N MET A 157 -4.33 -9.47 4.59
CA MET A 157 -3.95 -10.26 3.42
C MET A 157 -2.76 -9.65 2.68
N SER A 158 -2.69 -8.31 2.58
CA SER A 158 -1.52 -7.62 2.02
C SER A 158 -0.26 -7.87 2.85
N ALA A 159 -0.35 -7.81 4.18
CA ALA A 159 0.77 -8.07 5.08
C ALA A 159 1.26 -9.52 4.98
N ILE A 160 0.33 -10.49 4.96
CA ILE A 160 0.63 -11.92 4.76
C ILE A 160 1.33 -12.12 3.42
N GLY A 161 0.81 -11.53 2.33
CA GLY A 161 1.41 -11.63 1.01
C GLY A 161 2.84 -11.09 0.96
N THR A 162 3.08 -9.95 1.60
CA THR A 162 4.42 -9.34 1.70
C THR A 162 5.38 -10.21 2.53
N ALA A 163 4.91 -10.82 3.62
CA ALA A 163 5.70 -11.68 4.50
C ALA A 163 6.03 -13.02 3.86
N LEU A 164 5.05 -13.62 3.16
CA LEU A 164 5.22 -14.91 2.50
C LEU A 164 6.15 -14.84 1.29
N GLY A 165 6.25 -13.68 0.63
CA GLY A 165 7.06 -13.54 -0.59
C GLY A 165 8.49 -14.08 -0.43
N PRO A 166 9.30 -13.59 0.50
CA PRO A 166 10.65 -14.07 0.71
C PRO A 166 10.75 -15.55 1.08
N SER A 167 9.96 -16.02 2.03
CA SER A 167 10.02 -17.42 2.51
C SER A 167 9.52 -18.41 1.45
N LEU A 168 8.36 -18.14 0.86
CA LEU A 168 7.79 -18.96 -0.21
C LEU A 168 8.67 -18.91 -1.47
N GLY A 169 9.18 -17.73 -1.81
CA GLY A 169 10.08 -17.55 -2.95
C GLY A 169 11.38 -18.32 -2.79
N GLY A 170 12.02 -18.25 -1.61
CA GLY A 170 13.22 -19.01 -1.31
C GLY A 170 13.00 -20.51 -1.42
N MET A 171 11.92 -21.04 -0.85
CA MET A 171 11.56 -22.47 -0.92
C MET A 171 11.28 -22.91 -2.38
N LEU A 172 10.53 -22.13 -3.14
CA LEU A 172 10.23 -22.46 -4.55
C LEU A 172 11.50 -22.45 -5.44
N ILE A 173 12.43 -21.55 -5.17
CA ILE A 173 13.70 -21.49 -5.90
C ILE A 173 14.57 -22.69 -5.58
N SER A 174 14.67 -23.10 -4.30
CA SER A 174 15.52 -24.24 -3.89
C SER A 174 15.00 -25.58 -4.38
N GLU A 175 13.68 -25.80 -4.36
CA GLU A 175 13.10 -27.12 -4.69
C GLU A 175 12.78 -27.28 -6.17
N PHE A 176 12.44 -26.21 -6.87
CA PHE A 176 11.97 -26.31 -8.26
C PHE A 176 12.82 -25.47 -9.22
N SER A 177 12.70 -24.15 -9.17
CA SER A 177 13.43 -23.20 -10.03
C SER A 177 12.89 -21.79 -9.75
N TRP A 178 13.62 -20.76 -10.15
CA TRP A 178 13.14 -19.37 -10.13
C TRP A 178 11.82 -19.17 -10.91
N ARG A 179 11.54 -20.02 -11.89
CA ARG A 179 10.29 -19.98 -12.67
C ARG A 179 9.06 -20.26 -11.82
N ALA A 180 9.20 -21.13 -10.83
CA ALA A 180 8.09 -21.52 -9.94
C ALA A 180 7.50 -20.36 -9.15
N ILE A 181 8.30 -19.32 -8.83
CA ILE A 181 7.81 -18.14 -8.09
C ILE A 181 6.74 -17.35 -8.87
N PHE A 182 6.76 -17.44 -10.19
CA PHE A 182 5.74 -16.83 -11.04
C PHE A 182 4.58 -17.79 -11.32
N LEU A 183 4.88 -19.07 -11.56
CA LEU A 183 3.86 -20.08 -11.89
C LEU A 183 2.92 -20.40 -10.72
N ILE A 184 3.36 -20.21 -9.47
CA ILE A 184 2.48 -20.36 -8.29
C ILE A 184 1.27 -19.43 -8.30
N ASN A 185 1.36 -18.31 -9.04
CA ASN A 185 0.27 -17.37 -9.19
C ASN A 185 -0.87 -17.93 -10.07
N LEU A 186 -0.62 -18.94 -10.90
CA LEU A 186 -1.62 -19.50 -11.83
C LEU A 186 -2.81 -20.13 -11.07
N PRO A 187 -2.64 -21.09 -10.15
CA PRO A 187 -3.76 -21.67 -9.43
C PRO A 187 -4.50 -20.65 -8.57
N LEU A 188 -3.78 -19.71 -7.93
CA LEU A 188 -4.40 -18.65 -7.16
C LEU A 188 -5.18 -17.68 -8.04
N GLY A 189 -4.63 -17.27 -9.18
CA GLY A 189 -5.30 -16.38 -10.13
C GLY A 189 -6.57 -17.01 -10.71
N LEU A 190 -6.55 -18.30 -11.05
CA LEU A 190 -7.74 -19.03 -11.50
C LEU A 190 -8.81 -19.09 -10.40
N LEU A 191 -8.43 -19.36 -9.16
CA LEU A 191 -9.36 -19.36 -8.03
C LEU A 191 -10.00 -17.99 -7.84
N ILE A 192 -9.20 -16.92 -7.84
CA ILE A 192 -9.70 -15.54 -7.71
C ILE A 192 -10.64 -15.20 -8.85
N PHE A 193 -10.27 -15.57 -10.09
CA PHE A 193 -11.10 -15.34 -11.27
C PHE A 193 -12.47 -16.01 -11.14
N LEU A 194 -12.52 -17.27 -10.71
CA LEU A 194 -13.76 -18.02 -10.49
C LEU A 194 -14.61 -17.40 -9.39
N LEU A 195 -14.01 -17.02 -8.26
CA LEU A 195 -14.71 -16.35 -7.16
C LEU A 195 -15.27 -15.00 -7.62
N ALA A 196 -14.48 -14.18 -8.30
CA ALA A 196 -14.90 -12.89 -8.82
C ALA A 196 -16.03 -13.03 -9.87
N TYR A 197 -15.89 -14.00 -10.78
CA TYR A 197 -16.90 -14.29 -11.81
C TYR A 197 -18.23 -14.74 -11.21
N ARG A 198 -18.19 -15.58 -10.17
CA ARG A 198 -19.39 -16.20 -9.58
C ARG A 198 -20.13 -15.30 -8.60
N PHE A 199 -19.40 -14.52 -7.79
CA PHE A 199 -19.96 -13.85 -6.62
C PHE A 199 -20.00 -12.33 -6.71
N LEU A 200 -19.13 -11.68 -7.52
CA LEU A 200 -19.21 -10.22 -7.65
C LEU A 200 -20.51 -9.79 -8.33
N PRO A 201 -21.14 -8.72 -7.84
CA PRO A 201 -22.35 -8.17 -8.45
C PRO A 201 -22.10 -7.78 -9.90
N VAL A 202 -23.08 -8.04 -10.76
CA VAL A 202 -23.00 -7.65 -12.17
C VAL A 202 -23.03 -6.12 -12.27
N ASP A 203 -22.17 -5.58 -13.12
CA ASP A 203 -22.15 -4.15 -13.37
C ASP A 203 -23.54 -3.71 -13.85
N ARG A 204 -24.19 -2.83 -13.10
CA ARG A 204 -25.47 -2.27 -13.50
C ARG A 204 -25.25 -1.35 -14.70
N PRO A 205 -26.14 -1.38 -15.73
CA PRO A 205 -26.10 -0.37 -16.75
C PRO A 205 -26.23 0.99 -16.07
N ARG A 206 -25.18 1.79 -16.07
CA ARG A 206 -25.27 3.17 -15.60
C ARG A 206 -26.17 3.92 -16.57
N GLN A 207 -27.33 4.36 -16.08
CA GLN A 207 -28.14 5.35 -16.80
C GLN A 207 -27.20 6.51 -17.12
N GLN A 208 -27.07 6.79 -18.41
CA GLN A 208 -26.36 7.90 -19.05
C GLN A 208 -25.73 8.93 -18.07
N VAL A 209 -24.69 8.50 -17.35
CA VAL A 209 -23.75 9.48 -16.82
C VAL A 209 -22.96 9.91 -18.04
N ASP A 210 -23.18 11.14 -18.45
CA ASP A 210 -22.61 11.86 -19.56
C ASP A 210 -21.50 11.09 -20.29
N ARG A 211 -21.58 11.00 -21.60
CA ARG A 211 -20.54 10.47 -22.50
C ARG A 211 -19.27 11.34 -22.40
N LEU A 212 -18.87 11.65 -21.17
CA LEU A 212 -17.63 12.33 -20.84
C LEU A 212 -16.50 11.38 -21.23
N GLY A 213 -15.77 11.75 -22.25
CA GLY A 213 -14.64 10.98 -22.77
C GLY A 213 -13.64 10.63 -21.67
N PHE A 214 -12.87 9.57 -21.87
CA PHE A 214 -11.74 9.25 -21.01
C PHE A 214 -10.61 10.26 -21.32
N ASP A 215 -10.05 10.90 -20.29
CA ASP A 215 -8.93 11.84 -20.43
C ASP A 215 -7.62 11.09 -20.72
N HIS A 216 -7.37 10.85 -22.00
CA HIS A 216 -6.13 10.21 -22.44
C HIS A 216 -4.90 11.09 -22.19
N ALA A 217 -5.04 12.42 -22.33
CA ALA A 217 -3.93 13.36 -22.15
C ALA A 217 -3.53 13.46 -20.68
N GLY A 218 -4.49 13.69 -19.77
CA GLY A 218 -4.24 13.67 -18.34
C GLY A 218 -3.70 12.33 -17.84
N THR A 219 -4.25 11.22 -18.35
CA THR A 219 -3.74 9.88 -18.03
C THR A 219 -2.28 9.70 -18.44
N LEU A 220 -1.90 10.11 -19.66
CA LEU A 220 -0.52 9.99 -20.14
C LEU A 220 0.42 10.93 -19.35
N LEU A 221 0.02 12.17 -19.12
CA LEU A 221 0.81 13.13 -18.33
C LEU A 221 1.02 12.63 -16.90
N LEU A 222 -0.02 12.13 -16.24
CA LEU A 222 0.11 11.55 -14.91
C LEU A 222 1.04 10.35 -14.91
N ALA A 223 0.87 9.43 -15.87
CA ALA A 223 1.71 8.24 -15.99
C ALA A 223 3.19 8.60 -16.19
N LEU A 224 3.49 9.53 -17.10
CA LEU A 224 4.86 9.99 -17.35
C LEU A 224 5.46 10.70 -16.12
N THR A 225 4.67 11.53 -15.44
CA THR A 225 5.08 12.23 -14.21
C THR A 225 5.43 11.24 -13.11
N LEU A 226 4.56 10.26 -12.88
CA LEU A 226 4.76 9.23 -11.86
C LEU A 226 5.91 8.29 -12.23
N ALA A 227 6.08 7.97 -13.51
CA ALA A 227 7.23 7.20 -13.99
C ALA A 227 8.54 7.97 -13.74
N ALA A 228 8.61 9.26 -14.12
CA ALA A 228 9.77 10.11 -13.88
C ALA A 228 10.10 10.18 -12.38
N TYR A 229 9.10 10.38 -11.52
CA TYR A 229 9.27 10.37 -10.06
C TYR A 229 9.80 9.03 -9.54
N THR A 230 9.15 7.94 -9.92
CA THR A 230 9.55 6.60 -9.46
C THR A 230 10.96 6.26 -9.89
N LEU A 231 11.33 6.59 -11.14
CA LEU A 231 12.69 6.40 -11.65
C LEU A 231 13.69 7.30 -10.92
N ALA A 232 13.34 8.59 -10.67
CA ALA A 232 14.18 9.50 -9.92
C ALA A 232 14.55 8.96 -8.54
N MET A 233 13.58 8.33 -7.88
CA MET A 233 13.75 7.77 -6.53
C MET A 233 14.42 6.39 -6.54
N THR A 234 14.36 5.62 -7.64
CA THR A 234 14.85 4.24 -7.70
C THR A 234 16.26 4.16 -8.30
N ILE A 235 16.58 5.01 -9.28
CA ILE A 235 17.89 5.06 -9.92
C ILE A 235 18.89 5.71 -8.96
N GLY A 236 20.03 5.07 -8.71
CA GLY A 236 21.11 5.63 -7.89
C GLY A 236 21.14 5.17 -6.42
N ARG A 237 20.21 4.32 -5.98
CA ARG A 237 20.21 3.68 -4.65
C ARG A 237 20.47 4.65 -3.47
N GLY A 238 19.79 5.80 -3.47
CA GLY A 238 19.98 6.81 -2.43
C GLY A 238 21.11 7.83 -2.69
N SER A 239 21.93 7.63 -3.74
CA SER A 239 22.84 8.68 -4.21
C SER A 239 22.12 9.57 -5.23
N PHE A 240 21.92 10.83 -4.89
CA PHE A 240 21.28 11.79 -5.77
C PHE A 240 22.30 12.40 -6.74
N GLY A 241 22.33 11.87 -7.97
CA GLY A 241 23.17 12.38 -9.05
C GLY A 241 22.41 13.33 -10.02
N PRO A 242 23.10 13.86 -11.03
CA PRO A 242 22.49 14.76 -12.04
C PRO A 242 21.27 14.14 -12.76
N ARG A 243 21.28 12.82 -12.98
CA ARG A 243 20.16 12.09 -13.60
C ARG A 243 18.91 12.10 -12.73
N ASN A 244 19.06 11.90 -11.40
CA ASN A 244 17.95 11.96 -10.44
C ASN A 244 17.38 13.37 -10.40
N LEU A 245 18.26 14.41 -10.38
CA LEU A 245 17.83 15.80 -10.40
C LEU A 245 17.06 16.13 -11.68
N ALA A 246 17.53 15.71 -12.85
CA ALA A 246 16.83 15.90 -14.12
C ALA A 246 15.45 15.24 -14.13
N LEU A 247 15.34 14.02 -13.59
CA LEU A 247 14.05 13.30 -13.45
C LEU A 247 13.12 14.00 -12.44
N LEU A 248 13.65 14.55 -11.34
CA LEU A 248 12.85 15.34 -10.39
C LEU A 248 12.33 16.62 -11.02
N VAL A 249 13.15 17.33 -11.79
CA VAL A 249 12.71 18.50 -12.56
C VAL A 249 11.63 18.10 -13.57
N ALA A 250 11.83 17.00 -14.32
CA ALA A 250 10.82 16.47 -15.21
C ALA A 250 9.51 16.11 -14.48
N THR A 251 9.60 15.58 -13.24
CA THR A 251 8.44 15.30 -12.40
C THR A 251 7.68 16.57 -12.03
N LEU A 252 8.39 17.62 -11.62
CA LEU A 252 7.76 18.93 -11.26
C LEU A 252 7.09 19.58 -12.47
N LEU A 253 7.77 19.59 -13.63
CA LEU A 253 7.21 20.08 -14.88
C LEU A 253 6.00 19.25 -15.32
N GLY A 254 6.10 17.94 -15.27
CA GLY A 254 5.01 17.01 -15.59
C GLY A 254 3.80 17.20 -14.68
N ALA A 255 4.02 17.38 -13.37
CA ALA A 255 2.94 17.68 -12.41
C ALA A 255 2.26 19.01 -12.72
N GLY A 256 3.03 20.06 -13.04
CA GLY A 256 2.49 21.35 -13.46
C GLY A 256 1.65 21.25 -14.74
N LEU A 257 2.16 20.54 -15.75
CA LEU A 257 1.44 20.29 -17.01
C LEU A 257 0.17 19.44 -16.78
N PHE A 258 0.25 18.42 -15.92
CA PHE A 258 -0.91 17.61 -15.54
C PHE A 258 -2.00 18.48 -14.89
N LEU A 259 -1.64 19.27 -13.86
CA LEU A 259 -2.59 20.16 -13.21
C LEU A 259 -3.21 21.15 -14.20
N PHE A 260 -2.42 21.72 -15.10
CA PHE A 260 -2.92 22.61 -16.13
C PHE A 260 -3.88 21.92 -17.11
N ALA A 261 -3.56 20.70 -17.56
CA ALA A 261 -4.42 19.90 -18.42
C ALA A 261 -5.75 19.57 -17.73
N GLU A 262 -5.71 19.12 -16.46
CA GLU A 262 -6.91 18.79 -15.66
C GLU A 262 -7.84 19.98 -15.44
N THR A 263 -7.30 21.21 -15.32
CA THR A 263 -8.15 22.41 -15.18
C THR A 263 -8.89 22.76 -16.47
N ARG A 264 -8.45 22.26 -17.62
CA ARG A 264 -9.03 22.55 -18.95
C ARG A 264 -9.80 21.38 -19.55
N ALA A 265 -9.64 20.17 -18.98
CA ALA A 265 -10.29 18.98 -19.47
C ALA A 265 -11.82 19.03 -19.19
N GLU A 266 -12.64 18.75 -20.21
CA GLU A 266 -14.09 18.59 -20.04
C GLU A 266 -14.42 17.42 -19.11
N SER A 267 -13.54 16.40 -19.08
CA SER A 267 -13.72 15.17 -18.37
C SER A 267 -12.46 14.77 -17.62
N PRO A 268 -12.06 15.55 -16.58
CA PRO A 268 -10.78 15.35 -15.91
C PRO A 268 -10.65 13.96 -15.28
N LEU A 269 -9.45 13.39 -15.33
CA LEU A 269 -9.11 12.11 -14.68
C LEU A 269 -9.31 12.21 -13.17
N ILE A 270 -8.83 13.31 -12.58
CA ILE A 270 -8.94 13.63 -11.17
C ILE A 270 -9.58 15.02 -11.03
N ARG A 271 -10.79 15.08 -10.53
CA ARG A 271 -11.40 16.37 -10.24
C ARG A 271 -10.65 17.07 -9.12
N LEU A 272 -9.93 18.15 -9.42
CA LEU A 272 -9.12 18.88 -8.44
C LEU A 272 -9.94 19.40 -7.25
N THR A 273 -11.26 19.57 -7.44
CA THR A 273 -12.20 19.90 -6.37
C THR A 273 -12.26 18.83 -5.26
N MET A 274 -11.88 17.57 -5.54
CA MET A 274 -11.83 16.51 -4.53
C MET A 274 -10.80 16.82 -3.45
N PHE A 275 -9.69 17.49 -3.79
CA PHE A 275 -8.66 17.88 -2.83
C PHE A 275 -9.08 19.06 -1.93
N ARG A 276 -10.23 19.70 -2.21
CA ARG A 276 -10.84 20.66 -1.26
C ARG A 276 -11.47 19.94 -0.06
N ASN A 277 -11.74 18.64 -0.16
CA ASN A 277 -12.14 17.84 1.01
C ASN A 277 -10.92 17.66 1.93
N PRO A 278 -10.92 18.27 3.14
CA PRO A 278 -9.78 18.24 4.03
C PRO A 278 -9.47 16.84 4.54
N LEU A 279 -10.49 15.98 4.69
CA LEU A 279 -10.31 14.59 5.12
C LEU A 279 -9.52 13.80 4.07
N LEU A 280 -9.91 13.88 2.79
CA LEU A 280 -9.20 13.18 1.72
C LEU A 280 -7.76 13.64 1.60
N SER A 281 -7.53 14.96 1.54
CA SER A 281 -6.18 15.53 1.39
C SER A 281 -5.28 15.17 2.57
N ALA A 282 -5.80 15.30 3.80
CA ALA A 282 -5.08 14.90 5.00
C ALA A 282 -4.75 13.40 4.99
N SER A 283 -5.71 12.55 4.62
CA SER A 283 -5.53 11.09 4.54
C SER A 283 -4.45 10.69 3.55
N LEU A 284 -4.40 11.32 2.37
CA LEU A 284 -3.36 11.06 1.37
C LEU A 284 -1.97 11.47 1.88
N ILE A 285 -1.84 12.67 2.46
CA ILE A 285 -0.57 13.15 3.00
C ILE A 285 -0.09 12.26 4.16
N MET A 286 -0.98 11.92 5.09
CA MET A 286 -0.65 11.04 6.21
C MET A 286 -0.23 9.64 5.71
N SER A 287 -0.95 9.09 4.72
CA SER A 287 -0.61 7.78 4.12
C SER A 287 0.78 7.79 3.49
N ALA A 288 1.15 8.86 2.78
CA ALA A 288 2.50 9.02 2.20
C ALA A 288 3.57 9.10 3.29
N LEU A 289 3.38 9.95 4.32
CA LEU A 289 4.34 10.11 5.43
C LEU A 289 4.53 8.81 6.21
N VAL A 290 3.45 8.15 6.58
CA VAL A 290 3.49 6.88 7.31
C VAL A 290 4.19 5.79 6.49
N SER A 291 3.86 5.69 5.19
CA SER A 291 4.50 4.71 4.30
C SER A 291 5.99 4.97 4.10
N THR A 292 6.41 6.25 4.07
CA THR A 292 7.82 6.66 4.06
C THR A 292 8.56 6.12 5.29
N VAL A 293 7.95 6.27 6.47
CA VAL A 293 8.54 5.78 7.73
C VAL A 293 8.54 4.24 7.80
N MET A 294 7.48 3.58 7.33
CA MET A 294 7.44 2.12 7.29
C MET A 294 8.57 1.54 6.44
N MET A 295 8.93 2.21 5.34
CA MET A 295 10.05 1.77 4.51
C MET A 295 11.40 1.87 5.22
N ALA A 296 11.58 2.80 6.18
CA ALA A 296 12.79 2.88 6.98
C ALA A 296 13.07 1.58 7.75
N THR A 297 12.05 0.90 8.27
CA THR A 297 12.22 -0.38 8.99
C THR A 297 12.79 -1.47 8.09
N LEU A 298 12.41 -1.47 6.82
CA LEU A 298 12.87 -2.45 5.82
C LEU A 298 14.26 -2.12 5.26
N VAL A 299 14.61 -0.84 5.17
CA VAL A 299 15.91 -0.39 4.64
C VAL A 299 17.00 -0.47 5.72
N VAL A 300 16.73 0.05 6.91
CA VAL A 300 17.74 0.17 8.00
C VAL A 300 17.87 -1.13 8.80
N GLY A 301 16.73 -1.82 9.01
CA GLY A 301 16.67 -3.02 9.85
C GLY A 301 17.73 -4.08 9.55
N PRO A 302 17.85 -4.55 8.29
CA PRO A 302 18.83 -5.58 7.93
C PRO A 302 20.26 -5.19 8.26
N PHE A 303 20.66 -3.93 8.01
CA PHE A 303 22.02 -3.46 8.29
C PHE A 303 22.30 -3.37 9.79
N TYR A 304 21.36 -2.85 10.58
CA TYR A 304 21.50 -2.81 12.03
C TYR A 304 21.61 -4.20 12.65
N LEU A 305 20.72 -5.12 12.26
CA LEU A 305 20.71 -6.49 12.77
C LEU A 305 21.97 -7.25 12.38
N SER A 306 22.47 -7.05 11.13
CA SER A 306 23.69 -7.71 10.65
C SER A 306 24.95 -7.11 11.24
N ARG A 307 25.12 -5.77 11.16
CA ARG A 307 26.39 -5.10 11.49
C ARG A 307 26.52 -4.76 12.95
N THR A 308 25.46 -4.23 13.58
CA THR A 308 25.50 -3.83 14.99
C THR A 308 25.29 -5.01 15.93
N LEU A 309 24.35 -5.91 15.61
CA LEU A 309 24.06 -7.06 16.47
C LEU A 309 24.78 -8.36 16.02
N GLY A 310 25.47 -8.35 14.88
CA GLY A 310 26.25 -9.52 14.40
C GLY A 310 25.39 -10.73 14.02
N LEU A 311 24.10 -10.53 13.68
CA LEU A 311 23.20 -11.65 13.41
C LEU A 311 23.43 -12.22 12.00
N HIS A 312 23.30 -13.54 11.88
CA HIS A 312 23.33 -14.23 10.60
C HIS A 312 22.01 -14.08 9.84
N ALA A 313 22.04 -14.24 8.51
CA ALA A 313 20.93 -13.94 7.62
C ALA A 313 19.59 -14.60 8.01
N ALA A 314 19.61 -15.85 8.49
CA ALA A 314 18.37 -16.55 8.90
C ALA A 314 17.71 -15.88 10.11
N LEU A 315 18.46 -15.45 11.14
CA LEU A 315 17.92 -14.72 12.30
C LEU A 315 17.42 -13.33 11.90
N ILE A 316 18.12 -12.63 11.00
CA ILE A 316 17.66 -11.35 10.45
C ILE A 316 16.29 -11.52 9.79
N GLY A 317 16.12 -12.54 8.96
CA GLY A 317 14.85 -12.87 8.32
C GLY A 317 13.73 -13.12 9.34
N LEU A 318 14.00 -13.89 10.40
CA LEU A 318 13.05 -14.16 11.48
C LEU A 318 12.64 -12.88 12.22
N VAL A 319 13.59 -12.05 12.59
CA VAL A 319 13.34 -10.78 13.30
C VAL A 319 12.50 -9.84 12.43
N LEU A 320 12.83 -9.71 11.15
CA LEU A 320 12.06 -8.86 10.22
C LEU A 320 10.66 -9.41 9.92
N SER A 321 10.46 -10.72 10.01
CA SER A 321 9.14 -11.35 9.83
C SER A 321 8.16 -11.02 10.96
N VAL A 322 8.63 -10.55 12.12
CA VAL A 322 7.78 -10.13 13.24
C VAL A 322 6.83 -9.00 12.82
N GLY A 323 7.32 -8.02 12.02
CA GLY A 323 6.50 -6.93 11.53
C GLY A 323 5.27 -7.42 10.74
N PRO A 324 5.45 -8.08 9.59
CA PRO A 324 4.34 -8.62 8.80
C PRO A 324 3.41 -9.56 9.59
N LEU A 325 3.96 -10.39 10.50
CA LEU A 325 3.17 -11.25 11.36
C LEU A 325 2.26 -10.45 12.30
N CYS A 326 2.81 -9.43 12.96
CA CYS A 326 2.02 -8.51 13.80
C CYS A 326 0.94 -7.77 12.98
N ALA A 327 1.26 -7.30 11.78
CA ALA A 327 0.29 -6.65 10.90
C ALA A 327 -0.85 -7.60 10.51
N ALA A 328 -0.53 -8.86 10.21
CA ALA A 328 -1.51 -9.89 9.89
C ALA A 328 -2.45 -10.18 11.08
N LEU A 329 -1.91 -10.30 12.29
CA LEU A 329 -2.69 -10.58 13.50
C LEU A 329 -3.54 -9.38 13.94
N THR A 330 -3.08 -8.16 13.68
CA THR A 330 -3.74 -6.93 14.15
C THR A 330 -4.71 -6.33 13.14
N GLY A 331 -4.64 -6.67 11.85
CA GLY A 331 -5.45 -6.02 10.82
C GLY A 331 -6.96 -6.13 11.05
N VAL A 332 -7.50 -7.35 11.28
CA VAL A 332 -8.93 -7.54 11.55
C VAL A 332 -9.36 -6.95 12.90
N PRO A 333 -8.64 -7.14 14.03
CA PRO A 333 -8.92 -6.44 15.27
C PRO A 333 -8.93 -4.91 15.11
N ALA A 334 -7.95 -4.34 14.38
CA ALA A 334 -7.89 -2.92 14.08
C ALA A 334 -9.12 -2.42 13.32
N GLY A 335 -9.61 -3.22 12.36
CA GLY A 335 -10.82 -2.93 11.61
C GLY A 335 -12.07 -2.89 12.50
N ARG A 336 -12.25 -3.89 13.35
CA ARG A 336 -13.37 -3.94 14.32
C ARG A 336 -13.33 -2.78 15.31
N LEU A 337 -12.13 -2.38 15.70
CA LEU A 337 -11.93 -1.27 16.61
C LEU A 337 -12.26 0.06 15.91
N ALA A 338 -11.88 0.21 14.64
CA ALA A 338 -12.24 1.37 13.81
C ALA A 338 -13.76 1.49 13.61
N ASP A 339 -14.45 0.36 13.40
CA ASP A 339 -15.92 0.33 13.28
C ASP A 339 -16.62 0.75 14.61
N ARG A 340 -16.05 0.40 15.77
CA ARG A 340 -16.65 0.67 17.09
C ARG A 340 -16.33 2.05 17.65
N LEU A 341 -15.07 2.47 17.56
CA LEU A 341 -14.56 3.70 18.20
C LEU A 341 -14.50 4.90 17.25
N GLY A 342 -14.75 4.64 15.97
CA GLY A 342 -14.65 5.61 14.89
C GLY A 342 -13.25 5.71 14.29
N PRO A 343 -13.17 5.89 12.96
CA PRO A 343 -11.90 5.86 12.23
C PRO A 343 -10.97 7.02 12.61
N GLN A 344 -11.48 8.20 12.94
CA GLN A 344 -10.66 9.37 13.31
C GLN A 344 -9.83 9.12 14.59
N ARG A 345 -10.46 8.58 15.64
CA ARG A 345 -9.77 8.25 16.90
C ARG A 345 -8.71 7.17 16.67
N MET A 346 -9.03 6.17 15.87
CA MET A 346 -8.11 5.07 15.56
C MET A 346 -6.93 5.54 14.72
N THR A 347 -7.13 6.48 13.79
CA THR A 347 -6.05 7.14 13.05
C THR A 347 -5.05 7.80 13.99
N VAL A 348 -5.54 8.60 14.95
CA VAL A 348 -4.70 9.28 15.95
C VAL A 348 -3.95 8.26 16.84
N LEU A 349 -4.62 7.24 17.34
CA LEU A 349 -4.00 6.20 18.17
C LEU A 349 -2.93 5.42 17.40
N GLY A 350 -3.20 5.10 16.13
CA GLY A 350 -2.23 4.45 15.26
C GLY A 350 -0.97 5.30 15.06
N LEU A 351 -1.14 6.60 14.79
CA LEU A 351 -0.02 7.54 14.63
C LEU A 351 0.78 7.71 15.92
N ILE A 352 0.13 7.77 17.08
CA ILE A 352 0.81 7.80 18.40
C ILE A 352 1.66 6.53 18.57
N GLY A 353 1.11 5.35 18.25
CA GLY A 353 1.86 4.09 18.31
C GLY A 353 3.09 4.10 17.42
N ILE A 354 2.96 4.55 16.15
CA ILE A 354 4.08 4.63 15.21
C ILE A 354 5.14 5.63 15.73
N ALA A 355 4.72 6.81 16.22
CA ALA A 355 5.62 7.83 16.76
C ALA A 355 6.39 7.30 17.98
N ALA A 356 5.70 6.65 18.94
CA ALA A 356 6.30 6.06 20.12
C ALA A 356 7.33 4.98 19.74
N GLY A 357 6.99 4.07 18.86
CA GLY A 357 7.91 3.02 18.41
C GLY A 357 9.11 3.57 17.64
N ALA A 358 8.91 4.58 16.77
CA ALA A 358 10.02 5.24 16.07
C ALA A 358 10.92 6.01 17.06
N PHE A 359 10.35 6.71 18.02
CA PHE A 359 11.11 7.35 19.09
C PHE A 359 11.91 6.34 19.91
N LEU A 360 11.30 5.23 20.31
CA LEU A 360 12.01 4.15 21.03
C LEU A 360 13.22 3.64 20.22
N LEU A 361 13.07 3.37 18.90
CA LEU A 361 14.20 2.96 18.04
C LEU A 361 15.28 4.04 17.93
N SER A 362 14.96 5.32 18.11
CA SER A 362 15.93 6.41 18.07
C SER A 362 16.80 6.52 19.35
N VAL A 363 16.32 5.99 20.49
CA VAL A 363 17.02 6.16 21.79
C VAL A 363 17.51 4.84 22.38
N ILE A 364 17.03 3.70 21.90
CA ILE A 364 17.35 2.39 22.46
C ILE A 364 18.86 2.06 22.31
N PRO A 365 19.55 1.61 23.37
CA PRO A 365 20.92 1.18 23.28
C PRO A 365 21.04 -0.20 22.62
N ALA A 366 22.12 -0.42 21.87
CA ALA A 366 22.39 -1.70 21.20
C ALA A 366 22.57 -2.88 22.19
N THR A 367 22.86 -2.60 23.45
CA THR A 367 23.04 -3.60 24.53
C THR A 367 21.76 -4.43 24.79
N LEU A 368 20.57 -3.92 24.44
CA LEU A 368 19.32 -4.67 24.54
C LEU A 368 19.16 -5.74 23.43
N GLY A 369 20.07 -5.79 22.48
CA GLY A 369 20.12 -6.83 21.46
C GLY A 369 18.85 -6.89 20.60
N ILE A 370 18.41 -8.10 20.26
CA ILE A 370 17.23 -8.37 19.41
C ILE A 370 15.94 -7.77 20.00
N TYR A 371 15.77 -7.85 21.32
CA TYR A 371 14.56 -7.35 21.98
C TYR A 371 14.45 -5.82 21.88
N GLY A 372 15.58 -5.10 21.93
CA GLY A 372 15.64 -3.66 21.74
C GLY A 372 15.18 -3.20 20.36
N TYR A 373 15.33 -4.03 19.33
CA TYR A 373 14.80 -3.75 18.00
C TYR A 373 13.35 -4.23 17.81
N THR A 374 13.06 -5.46 18.26
CA THR A 374 11.79 -6.15 17.97
C THR A 374 10.60 -5.51 18.69
N ALA A 375 10.77 -5.14 19.98
CA ALA A 375 9.65 -4.58 20.74
C ALA A 375 9.14 -3.25 20.16
N PRO A 376 9.99 -2.25 19.82
CA PRO A 376 9.53 -1.05 19.12
C PRO A 376 8.97 -1.34 17.73
N LEU A 377 9.53 -2.32 16.98
CA LEU A 377 9.03 -2.73 15.68
C LEU A 377 7.57 -3.24 15.78
N ILE A 378 7.25 -4.02 16.82
CA ILE A 378 5.87 -4.47 17.09
C ILE A 378 4.96 -3.25 17.31
N VAL A 379 5.37 -2.28 18.13
CA VAL A 379 4.58 -1.07 18.41
C VAL A 379 4.34 -0.28 17.13
N ILE A 380 5.37 -0.07 16.30
CA ILE A 380 5.25 0.59 14.99
C ILE A 380 4.24 -0.16 14.11
N THR A 381 4.35 -1.47 14.03
CA THR A 381 3.53 -2.28 13.12
C THR A 381 2.07 -2.35 13.54
N VAL A 382 1.81 -2.49 14.85
CA VAL A 382 0.44 -2.42 15.39
C VAL A 382 -0.15 -1.03 15.14
N GLY A 383 0.61 0.04 15.40
CA GLY A 383 0.21 1.41 15.10
C GLY A 383 -0.09 1.61 13.61
N TYR A 384 0.74 1.05 12.73
CA TYR A 384 0.54 1.07 11.28
C TYR A 384 -0.75 0.37 10.86
N ALA A 385 -1.02 -0.82 11.40
CA ALA A 385 -2.25 -1.56 11.08
C ALA A 385 -3.51 -0.78 11.52
N LEU A 386 -3.49 -0.17 12.71
CA LEU A 386 -4.55 0.72 13.20
C LEU A 386 -4.73 1.93 12.28
N PHE A 387 -3.65 2.65 11.98
CA PHE A 387 -3.66 3.82 11.11
C PHE A 387 -4.19 3.49 9.72
N GLN A 388 -3.60 2.50 9.05
CA GLN A 388 -3.91 2.18 7.66
C GLN A 388 -5.38 1.77 7.49
N THR A 389 -5.87 0.91 8.39
CA THR A 389 -7.25 0.46 8.38
C THR A 389 -8.22 1.61 8.63
N ALA A 390 -7.96 2.42 9.66
CA ALA A 390 -8.80 3.55 10.02
C ALA A 390 -8.81 4.64 8.94
N ASN A 391 -7.64 4.99 8.40
CA ASN A 391 -7.49 5.99 7.35
C ASN A 391 -8.25 5.59 6.07
N ASN A 392 -8.11 4.34 5.63
CA ASN A 392 -8.85 3.83 4.48
C ASN A 392 -10.35 3.79 4.74
N THR A 393 -10.78 3.37 5.94
CA THR A 393 -12.19 3.34 6.35
C THR A 393 -12.81 4.73 6.33
N ALA A 394 -12.15 5.73 6.93
CA ALA A 394 -12.63 7.11 6.98
C ALA A 394 -12.96 7.64 5.57
N VAL A 395 -12.02 7.47 4.65
CA VAL A 395 -12.16 7.98 3.28
C VAL A 395 -13.21 7.19 2.50
N MET A 396 -13.20 5.85 2.58
CA MET A 396 -14.07 5.01 1.75
C MET A 396 -15.53 5.03 2.21
N THR A 397 -15.79 5.27 3.51
CA THR A 397 -17.16 5.36 4.05
C THR A 397 -17.87 6.63 3.59
N ASP A 398 -17.13 7.75 3.47
CA ASP A 398 -17.67 9.06 3.05
C ASP A 398 -17.65 9.26 1.52
N THR A 399 -17.13 8.29 0.78
CA THR A 399 -16.95 8.40 -0.67
C THR A 399 -18.21 8.03 -1.43
N ARG A 400 -18.60 8.89 -2.40
CA ARG A 400 -19.71 8.59 -3.33
C ARG A 400 -19.39 7.38 -4.21
N PRO A 401 -20.38 6.52 -4.54
CA PRO A 401 -20.17 5.32 -5.34
C PRO A 401 -19.41 5.55 -6.65
N GLU A 402 -19.67 6.70 -7.31
CA GLU A 402 -19.09 7.05 -8.62
C GLU A 402 -17.59 7.37 -8.53
N GLN A 403 -17.06 7.68 -7.35
CA GLN A 403 -15.68 8.14 -7.13
C GLN A 403 -14.82 7.10 -6.41
N ARG A 404 -15.40 5.97 -6.00
CA ARG A 404 -14.68 4.96 -5.19
C ARG A 404 -13.45 4.39 -5.88
N GLY A 405 -13.51 4.18 -7.19
CA GLY A 405 -12.37 3.69 -7.96
C GLY A 405 -11.21 4.68 -7.98
N VAL A 406 -11.49 5.95 -8.31
CA VAL A 406 -10.46 7.01 -8.32
C VAL A 406 -9.86 7.19 -6.93
N ILE A 407 -10.68 7.28 -5.89
CA ILE A 407 -10.22 7.50 -4.50
C ILE A 407 -9.41 6.30 -4.00
N SER A 408 -9.84 5.07 -4.30
CA SER A 408 -9.06 3.86 -4.01
C SER A 408 -7.70 3.89 -4.70
N GLY A 409 -7.69 4.30 -5.98
CA GLY A 409 -6.46 4.51 -6.74
C GLY A 409 -5.54 5.54 -6.08
N LEU A 410 -6.07 6.69 -5.63
CA LEU A 410 -5.32 7.74 -4.95
C LEU A 410 -4.73 7.28 -3.60
N LEU A 411 -5.49 6.53 -2.79
CA LEU A 411 -5.01 5.96 -1.53
C LEU A 411 -3.83 5.00 -1.76
N ASN A 412 -3.96 4.10 -2.74
CA ASN A 412 -2.87 3.18 -3.11
C ASN A 412 -1.67 3.93 -3.71
N LEU A 413 -1.91 4.93 -4.57
CA LEU A 413 -0.86 5.78 -5.13
C LEU A 413 -0.08 6.48 -4.02
N SER A 414 -0.77 7.13 -3.09
CA SER A 414 -0.15 7.84 -1.97
C SER A 414 0.73 6.91 -1.12
N ARG A 415 0.22 5.70 -0.82
CA ARG A 415 0.99 4.67 -0.12
C ARG A 415 2.25 4.27 -0.91
N ASN A 416 2.12 3.98 -2.19
CA ASN A 416 3.23 3.54 -3.02
C ASN A 416 4.29 4.63 -3.19
N LEU A 417 3.88 5.88 -3.40
CA LEU A 417 4.78 7.03 -3.44
C LEU A 417 5.54 7.18 -2.11
N GLY A 418 4.84 7.03 -0.98
CA GLY A 418 5.48 7.02 0.34
C GLY A 418 6.53 5.93 0.48
N LEU A 419 6.24 4.69 0.08
CA LEU A 419 7.21 3.59 0.12
C LEU A 419 8.44 3.86 -0.77
N ILE A 420 8.23 4.35 -2.00
CA ILE A 420 9.32 4.69 -2.93
C ILE A 420 10.17 5.83 -2.37
N THR A 421 9.53 6.89 -1.88
CA THR A 421 10.21 8.03 -1.23
C THR A 421 11.00 7.57 -0.03
N GLY A 422 10.40 6.71 0.80
CA GLY A 422 11.03 6.15 2.00
C GLY A 422 12.28 5.34 1.70
N ALA A 423 12.26 4.51 0.66
CA ALA A 423 13.43 3.75 0.25
C ALA A 423 14.62 4.67 -0.07
N SER A 424 14.38 5.76 -0.78
CA SER A 424 15.43 6.70 -1.18
C SER A 424 15.81 7.67 -0.06
N VAL A 425 14.83 8.38 0.52
CA VAL A 425 15.09 9.46 1.48
C VAL A 425 15.59 8.90 2.81
N MET A 426 14.93 7.87 3.36
CA MET A 426 15.35 7.29 4.64
C MET A 426 16.67 6.51 4.48
N GLY A 427 16.88 5.90 3.30
CA GLY A 427 18.19 5.30 2.96
C GLY A 427 19.31 6.33 2.87
N ALA A 428 19.06 7.49 2.27
CA ALA A 428 20.01 8.59 2.20
C ALA A 428 20.32 9.18 3.59
N VAL A 429 19.30 9.39 4.42
CA VAL A 429 19.46 9.84 5.82
C VAL A 429 20.32 8.83 6.60
N PHE A 430 20.05 7.54 6.45
CA PHE A 430 20.82 6.48 7.10
C PHE A 430 22.27 6.48 6.65
N ALA A 431 22.55 6.55 5.36
CA ALA A 431 23.89 6.60 4.80
C ALA A 431 24.68 7.83 5.28
N ALA A 432 24.05 9.01 5.23
CA ALA A 432 24.66 10.25 5.70
C ALA A 432 24.98 10.21 7.20
N ALA A 433 24.06 9.72 8.03
CA ALA A 433 24.21 9.64 9.46
C ALA A 433 25.23 8.54 9.90
N SER A 434 25.41 7.51 9.08
CA SER A 434 26.45 6.48 9.30
C SER A 434 27.84 6.95 8.88
N SER A 435 27.98 8.14 8.28
CA SER A 435 29.25 8.76 7.84
C SER A 435 30.16 7.83 7.02
N THR A 436 29.56 6.91 6.23
CA THR A 436 30.28 5.92 5.43
C THR A 436 29.74 5.89 3.99
N ILE A 437 30.66 5.81 3.02
CA ILE A 437 30.30 5.68 1.60
C ILE A 437 29.71 4.29 1.31
N ASP A 438 30.20 3.27 2.04
CA ASP A 438 29.72 1.89 1.92
C ASP A 438 29.23 1.36 3.27
N ILE A 439 27.90 1.28 3.40
CA ILE A 439 27.22 0.79 4.61
C ILE A 439 27.57 -0.69 4.88
N THR A 440 27.94 -1.45 3.84
CA THR A 440 28.27 -2.88 3.99
C THR A 440 29.58 -3.11 4.74
N THR A 441 30.45 -2.11 4.80
CA THR A 441 31.76 -2.14 5.52
C THR A 441 31.76 -1.24 6.75
N ALA A 442 30.64 -0.58 7.05
CA ALA A 442 30.53 0.38 8.15
C ALA A 442 30.81 -0.25 9.53
N PRO A 443 31.46 0.47 10.45
CA PRO A 443 31.63 0.05 11.85
C PRO A 443 30.27 -0.10 12.54
N PRO A 444 30.12 -1.06 13.50
CA PRO A 444 28.86 -1.30 14.23
C PRO A 444 28.25 -0.03 14.87
N ASP A 445 29.07 0.81 15.48
CA ASP A 445 28.65 2.05 16.14
C ASP A 445 28.11 3.08 15.13
N ALA A 446 28.75 3.21 13.97
CA ALA A 446 28.31 4.09 12.91
C ALA A 446 26.91 3.68 12.38
N VAL A 447 26.68 2.37 12.21
CA VAL A 447 25.37 1.83 11.82
C VAL A 447 24.32 2.08 12.91
N ALA A 448 24.68 1.92 14.19
CA ALA A 448 23.79 2.22 15.30
C ALA A 448 23.41 3.71 15.37
N ILE A 449 24.35 4.63 15.14
CA ILE A 449 24.09 6.07 15.04
C ILE A 449 23.17 6.35 13.85
N GLY A 450 23.49 5.78 12.69
CA GLY A 450 22.66 5.90 11.48
C GLY A 450 21.20 5.48 11.72
N MET A 451 20.99 4.35 12.40
CA MET A 451 19.66 3.89 12.79
C MET A 451 18.95 4.91 13.70
N ARG A 452 19.62 5.37 14.76
CA ARG A 452 19.04 6.33 15.72
C ARG A 452 18.59 7.62 15.02
N VAL A 453 19.44 8.21 14.19
CA VAL A 453 19.13 9.44 13.44
C VAL A 453 17.99 9.20 12.48
N THR A 454 18.00 8.10 11.75
CA THR A 454 16.92 7.77 10.79
C THR A 454 15.57 7.63 11.50
N PHE A 455 15.53 6.95 12.64
CA PHE A 455 14.27 6.80 13.40
C PHE A 455 13.88 8.07 14.17
N ALA A 456 14.81 8.95 14.51
CA ALA A 456 14.50 10.30 15.01
C ALA A 456 13.79 11.14 13.92
N VAL A 457 14.30 11.12 12.69
CA VAL A 457 13.65 11.76 11.54
C VAL A 457 12.29 11.12 11.28
N ALA A 458 12.18 9.80 11.36
CA ALA A 458 10.92 9.07 11.22
C ALA A 458 9.89 9.54 12.28
N ALA A 459 10.29 9.67 13.53
CA ALA A 459 9.43 10.16 14.61
C ALA A 459 8.91 11.58 14.32
N VAL A 460 9.77 12.48 13.82
CA VAL A 460 9.36 13.84 13.42
C VAL A 460 8.34 13.80 12.29
N LEU A 461 8.54 12.99 11.25
CA LEU A 461 7.57 12.84 10.15
C LEU A 461 6.21 12.34 10.65
N ILE A 462 6.18 11.40 11.59
CA ILE A 462 4.93 10.92 12.17
C ILE A 462 4.28 11.97 13.08
N LEU A 463 5.05 12.78 13.80
CA LEU A 463 4.49 13.90 14.57
C LEU A 463 3.83 14.94 13.65
N VAL A 464 4.39 15.19 12.45
CA VAL A 464 3.74 16.03 11.43
C VAL A 464 2.42 15.37 10.97
N ALA A 465 2.42 14.06 10.69
CA ALA A 465 1.19 13.34 10.34
C ALA A 465 0.15 13.40 11.47
N LEU A 466 0.57 13.26 12.72
CA LEU A 466 -0.30 13.38 13.90
C LEU A 466 -0.89 14.79 14.03
N ALA A 467 -0.09 15.83 13.81
CA ALA A 467 -0.58 17.22 13.83
C ALA A 467 -1.66 17.43 12.75
N ILE A 468 -1.47 16.89 11.54
CA ILE A 468 -2.45 16.91 10.46
C ILE A 468 -3.74 16.20 10.89
N ALA A 469 -3.64 15.00 11.46
CA ALA A 469 -4.78 14.23 11.94
C ALA A 469 -5.60 15.00 12.99
N VAL A 470 -4.93 15.56 14.02
CA VAL A 470 -5.57 16.32 15.08
C VAL A 470 -6.21 17.61 14.53
N ALA A 471 -5.55 18.32 13.63
CA ALA A 471 -6.10 19.53 13.03
C ALA A 471 -7.37 19.23 12.19
N THR A 472 -7.35 18.14 11.42
CA THR A 472 -8.50 17.70 10.62
C THR A 472 -9.67 17.29 11.53
N TYR A 473 -9.40 16.50 12.57
CA TYR A 473 -10.42 16.07 13.54
C TYR A 473 -11.08 17.23 14.28
N ARG A 474 -10.27 18.22 14.72
CA ARG A 474 -10.82 19.42 15.37
C ARG A 474 -11.75 20.21 14.44
N ARG A 475 -11.39 20.36 13.15
CA ARG A 475 -12.23 21.08 12.17
C ARG A 475 -13.59 20.39 11.98
N GLU A 476 -13.64 19.07 11.96
CA GLU A 476 -14.90 18.32 11.89
C GLU A 476 -15.76 18.58 13.11
N LEU A 477 -15.19 18.51 14.34
CA LEU A 477 -15.92 18.77 15.57
C LEU A 477 -16.49 20.20 15.63
N TYR A 478 -15.71 21.21 15.26
CA TYR A 478 -16.17 22.60 15.24
C TYR A 478 -17.19 22.88 14.13
N GLY A 479 -17.05 22.21 12.97
CA GLY A 479 -18.02 22.30 11.87
C GLY A 479 -19.41 21.78 12.26
N TRP A 480 -19.48 20.72 13.03
CA TRP A 480 -20.75 20.20 13.59
C TRP A 480 -21.34 21.12 14.68
N ALA A 481 -20.51 21.77 15.50
CA ALA A 481 -20.97 22.68 16.55
C ALA A 481 -21.49 24.03 16.00
N MET A 482 -21.12 24.40 14.78
CA MET A 482 -21.56 25.64 14.12
C MET A 482 -22.66 25.44 13.06
N ALA A 483 -23.06 24.19 12.77
CA ALA A 483 -24.21 23.96 11.91
C ALA A 483 -25.47 24.47 12.64
N PRO A 484 -26.22 25.46 12.09
CA PRO A 484 -27.45 25.92 12.74
C PRO A 484 -28.38 24.74 12.85
N THR A 485 -28.87 24.48 14.07
CA THR A 485 -29.99 23.59 14.32
C THR A 485 -31.15 24.10 13.48
N ALA A 486 -31.42 23.45 12.34
CA ALA A 486 -32.64 23.67 11.58
C ALA A 486 -33.78 23.03 12.35
N GLU A 487 -34.19 23.69 13.45
CA GLU A 487 -35.45 23.50 14.12
C GLU A 487 -36.17 24.85 14.12
N SER A 488 -37.12 24.98 13.24
CA SER A 488 -38.38 25.68 13.47
C SER A 488 -39.34 25.41 12.32
#